data_c6ce6e1f21aa0912ac32f7edc8719aa0
#
_entry.id   c6ce6e1f21aa0912ac32f7edc8719aa0
#
_cell.length_a   1.000
_cell.length_b   1.000
_cell.length_c   1.000
_cell.angle_alpha   90.00
_cell.angle_beta   90.00
_cell.angle_gamma   90.00
#
_symmetry.space_group_name_H-M   'P 1'
#
loop_
_entity.id
_entity.type
_entity.pdbx_description
1 polymer ?
#
loop_
_entity_poly.entity_id
_entity_poly.type
_entity_poly.pdbx_seq_one_letter_code
_entity_poly.pdbx_strand_id
1 'polypeptide(L)'
;MTHDHAPIDFARANGWDRPYDVFVPPEIPAYTGVRLSFCQRPIVDDPEELARRLPDVAIVGAPMDDAVSYRPGARFGPRAIRQATYTQGGHSLQLGVEPFEVLDVVDAGDANVAPSSLERGHAMIFRKVLEVARIGTIPIVFGGDHSITWPSASAVAEARHPRTIGMVHFDAHADTANQDWGNLAGHGTPMRRLIESGAVKGSNFVQVGLHGYWPPPKVFSWMREQGMRWHLMREIEERGADAVVDDAISEALDGPDAIYLSIDIDVIDPGMAPGTGTPEPGGLLTRELLRAIRRIVREVPLAGMDIVEVSPPYDHADITAAAAHRCALEAISALAARKLDGHEIRFAPSSVDVPAVGERVHVSSAGG
;
A
#
# COMPACT_ATOMS: atom_id res chain seq x y z
N MET A 1 8.76 17.57 -60.67
CA MET A 1 7.69 16.55 -60.74
C MET A 1 7.15 16.39 -59.30
N THR A 2 6.06 17.05 -59.01
CA THR A 2 5.34 16.88 -57.75
C THR A 2 4.59 15.54 -57.85
N HIS A 3 5.01 14.59 -57.09
CA HIS A 3 4.23 13.34 -56.94
C HIS A 3 2.98 13.67 -56.14
N ASP A 4 1.87 13.77 -56.85
CA ASP A 4 0.53 13.84 -56.28
C ASP A 4 0.18 12.47 -55.69
N HIS A 5 0.58 12.24 -54.42
CA HIS A 5 0.11 11.07 -53.69
C HIS A 5 -1.30 11.35 -53.22
N ALA A 6 -2.28 10.71 -53.86
CA ALA A 6 -3.62 10.67 -53.30
C ALA A 6 -3.59 10.04 -51.88
N PRO A 7 -4.30 10.57 -50.90
CA PRO A 7 -4.36 9.98 -49.56
C PRO A 7 -4.85 8.50 -49.61
N ILE A 8 -4.27 7.66 -48.78
CA ILE A 8 -4.73 6.27 -48.65
C ILE A 8 -6.12 6.29 -48.03
N ASP A 9 -7.10 5.75 -48.74
CA ASP A 9 -8.47 5.58 -48.26
C ASP A 9 -8.63 4.26 -47.50
N PHE A 10 -8.45 4.29 -46.17
CA PHE A 10 -8.58 3.12 -45.31
C PHE A 10 -10.01 2.55 -45.28
N ALA A 11 -11.02 3.39 -45.40
CA ALA A 11 -12.42 2.95 -45.42
C ALA A 11 -12.69 2.08 -46.65
N ARG A 12 -12.20 2.53 -47.81
CA ARG A 12 -12.33 1.80 -49.07
C ARG A 12 -11.55 0.50 -49.05
N ALA A 13 -10.33 0.50 -48.47
CA ALA A 13 -9.50 -0.69 -48.38
C ALA A 13 -10.14 -1.78 -47.49
N ASN A 14 -10.98 -1.40 -46.53
CA ASN A 14 -11.74 -2.32 -45.66
C ASN A 14 -13.13 -2.67 -46.19
N GLY A 15 -13.53 -2.19 -47.38
CA GLY A 15 -14.82 -2.46 -47.97
C GLY A 15 -16.00 -1.80 -47.25
N TRP A 16 -15.77 -0.69 -46.55
CA TRP A 16 -16.80 0.05 -45.85
C TRP A 16 -17.31 1.20 -46.70
N ASP A 17 -18.66 1.35 -46.75
CA ASP A 17 -19.31 2.38 -47.57
C ASP A 17 -19.38 3.78 -46.97
N ARG A 18 -18.77 3.95 -45.78
CA ARG A 18 -18.69 5.23 -45.05
C ARG A 18 -17.28 5.58 -44.65
N PRO A 19 -16.91 6.86 -44.59
CA PRO A 19 -15.60 7.28 -44.10
C PRO A 19 -15.40 6.87 -42.67
N TYR A 20 -14.13 6.58 -42.28
CA TYR A 20 -13.71 6.47 -40.90
C TYR A 20 -13.63 7.85 -40.29
N ASP A 21 -14.26 8.02 -39.16
CA ASP A 21 -14.02 9.16 -38.31
C ASP A 21 -12.80 8.90 -37.44
N VAL A 22 -11.77 9.72 -37.52
CA VAL A 22 -10.70 9.74 -36.54
C VAL A 22 -11.30 10.36 -35.29
N PHE A 23 -11.69 9.52 -34.33
CA PHE A 23 -12.21 10.02 -33.07
C PHE A 23 -11.12 9.95 -31.99
N VAL A 24 -11.14 10.92 -31.10
CA VAL A 24 -10.31 10.90 -29.91
C VAL A 24 -11.16 10.25 -28.82
N PRO A 25 -10.75 9.07 -28.32
CA PRO A 25 -11.48 8.45 -27.22
C PRO A 25 -11.42 9.36 -25.99
N PRO A 26 -12.51 9.44 -25.18
CA PRO A 26 -12.51 10.26 -23.97
C PRO A 26 -11.46 9.78 -22.95
N GLU A 27 -11.07 8.53 -23.02
CA GLU A 27 -10.06 7.94 -22.16
C GLU A 27 -9.05 7.12 -22.97
N ILE A 28 -7.78 7.23 -22.58
CA ILE A 28 -6.72 6.36 -23.09
C ILE A 28 -6.79 5.03 -22.33
N PRO A 29 -6.82 3.86 -23.02
CA PRO A 29 -6.78 2.58 -22.32
C PRO A 29 -5.60 2.47 -21.36
N ALA A 30 -5.82 1.91 -20.17
CA ALA A 30 -4.83 1.86 -19.09
C ALA A 30 -3.53 1.13 -19.48
N TYR A 31 -3.59 0.22 -20.45
CA TYR A 31 -2.43 -0.51 -20.97
C TYR A 31 -1.68 0.24 -22.08
N THR A 32 -2.10 1.44 -22.46
CA THR A 32 -1.44 2.26 -23.50
C THR A 32 -0.84 3.53 -22.91
N GLY A 33 0.06 4.14 -23.66
CA GLY A 33 0.72 5.38 -23.27
C GLY A 33 2.14 5.16 -22.73
N VAL A 34 2.84 6.27 -22.52
CA VAL A 34 4.26 6.27 -22.15
C VAL A 34 4.49 6.51 -20.64
N ARG A 35 3.45 6.88 -19.92
CA ARG A 35 3.54 7.15 -18.47
C ARG A 35 2.99 5.98 -17.68
N LEU A 36 3.77 5.49 -16.73
CA LEU A 36 3.37 4.46 -15.80
C LEU A 36 3.05 5.11 -14.46
N SER A 37 1.77 5.37 -14.21
CA SER A 37 1.24 5.82 -12.92
C SER A 37 0.03 4.99 -12.54
N PHE A 38 -0.29 4.95 -11.25
CA PHE A 38 -1.47 4.22 -10.76
C PHE A 38 -2.76 4.78 -11.38
N CYS A 39 -3.53 3.93 -12.07
CA CYS A 39 -4.77 4.32 -12.77
C CYS A 39 -4.60 5.56 -13.68
N GLN A 40 -3.42 5.77 -14.27
CA GLN A 40 -3.06 6.94 -15.09
C GLN A 40 -3.28 8.30 -14.38
N ARG A 41 -3.21 8.33 -13.05
CA ARG A 41 -3.31 9.58 -12.29
C ARG A 41 -2.11 10.49 -12.56
N PRO A 42 -2.28 11.80 -12.35
CA PRO A 42 -1.18 12.75 -12.52
C PRO A 42 0.04 12.34 -11.71
N ILE A 43 1.23 12.41 -12.33
CA ILE A 43 2.50 12.21 -11.62
C ILE A 43 2.90 13.56 -11.04
N VAL A 44 3.08 13.61 -9.72
CA VAL A 44 3.49 14.78 -8.95
C VAL A 44 4.60 14.35 -8.00
N ASP A 45 5.82 14.27 -8.52
CA ASP A 45 7.02 13.81 -7.81
C ASP A 45 7.84 14.94 -7.20
N ASP A 46 7.56 16.20 -7.60
CA ASP A 46 8.14 17.40 -6.98
C ASP A 46 7.44 17.73 -5.66
N PRO A 47 8.17 17.75 -4.51
CA PRO A 47 7.60 18.05 -3.19
C PRO A 47 6.94 19.45 -3.10
N GLU A 48 7.44 20.45 -3.83
CA GLU A 48 6.84 21.79 -3.83
C GLU A 48 5.50 21.80 -4.59
N GLU A 49 5.43 21.10 -5.71
CA GLU A 49 4.19 20.95 -6.46
C GLU A 49 3.16 20.16 -5.63
N LEU A 50 3.58 19.07 -5.00
CA LEU A 50 2.75 18.27 -4.12
C LEU A 50 2.17 19.12 -2.97
N ALA A 51 3.01 19.94 -2.33
CA ALA A 51 2.61 20.83 -1.24
C ALA A 51 1.66 21.96 -1.71
N ARG A 52 1.77 22.41 -2.93
CA ARG A 52 0.82 23.40 -3.51
C ARG A 52 -0.52 22.75 -3.90
N ARG A 53 -0.50 21.53 -4.41
CA ARG A 53 -1.68 20.82 -4.87
C ARG A 53 -2.54 20.31 -3.72
N LEU A 54 -1.92 19.83 -2.66
CA LEU A 54 -2.61 19.24 -1.49
C LEU A 54 -3.60 18.12 -1.86
N PRO A 55 -3.19 17.08 -2.57
CA PRO A 55 -4.10 16.01 -2.97
C PRO A 55 -4.71 15.28 -1.78
N ASP A 56 -5.84 14.60 -1.96
CA ASP A 56 -6.47 13.77 -0.93
C ASP A 56 -5.61 12.51 -0.65
N VAL A 57 -5.10 11.89 -1.72
CA VAL A 57 -4.31 10.65 -1.68
C VAL A 57 -3.10 10.78 -2.59
N ALA A 58 -1.96 10.26 -2.15
CA ALA A 58 -0.77 10.13 -2.99
C ALA A 58 -0.22 8.70 -2.95
N ILE A 59 -0.01 8.12 -4.14
CA ILE A 59 0.66 6.83 -4.30
C ILE A 59 2.17 7.05 -4.21
N VAL A 60 2.84 6.25 -3.40
CA VAL A 60 4.31 6.27 -3.23
C VAL A 60 4.84 4.88 -3.49
N GLY A 61 5.86 4.73 -4.32
CA GLY A 61 6.57 3.46 -4.46
C GLY A 61 7.77 3.36 -3.52
N ALA A 62 7.99 2.17 -2.95
CA ALA A 62 9.13 1.83 -2.10
C ALA A 62 9.85 0.59 -2.69
N PRO A 63 10.59 0.73 -3.82
CA PRO A 63 11.12 -0.38 -4.61
C PRO A 63 12.39 -0.98 -3.96
N MET A 64 12.24 -1.65 -2.82
CA MET A 64 13.31 -2.22 -2.02
C MET A 64 12.99 -3.65 -1.59
N ASP A 65 13.95 -4.58 -1.69
CA ASP A 65 13.82 -5.96 -1.21
C ASP A 65 15.16 -6.52 -0.70
N ASP A 66 16.00 -5.64 -0.18
CA ASP A 66 17.29 -6.03 0.40
C ASP A 66 17.15 -6.75 1.75
N ALA A 67 15.95 -6.82 2.31
CA ALA A 67 15.63 -7.46 3.59
C ALA A 67 15.04 -8.87 3.47
N VAL A 68 14.81 -9.36 2.25
CA VAL A 68 14.13 -10.64 1.96
C VAL A 68 14.94 -11.84 2.44
N SER A 69 14.25 -12.80 3.05
CA SER A 69 14.88 -14.03 3.55
C SER A 69 14.82 -15.23 2.59
N TYR A 70 13.90 -15.23 1.60
CA TYR A 70 13.70 -16.38 0.71
C TYR A 70 13.66 -16.01 -0.77
N ARG A 71 12.54 -15.53 -1.30
CA ARG A 71 12.36 -15.25 -2.74
C ARG A 71 12.46 -13.76 -3.02
N PRO A 72 13.57 -13.25 -3.59
CA PRO A 72 13.71 -11.83 -3.92
C PRO A 72 12.89 -11.44 -5.14
N GLY A 73 12.58 -10.16 -5.30
CA GLY A 73 11.86 -9.61 -6.44
C GLY A 73 10.79 -8.60 -6.07
N ALA A 74 10.51 -8.40 -4.77
CA ALA A 74 9.51 -7.45 -4.31
C ALA A 74 9.85 -5.99 -4.67
N ARG A 75 11.13 -5.64 -4.92
CA ARG A 75 11.51 -4.32 -5.45
C ARG A 75 10.84 -3.96 -6.78
N PHE A 76 10.35 -4.93 -7.53
CA PHE A 76 9.59 -4.72 -8.76
C PHE A 76 8.09 -4.59 -8.52
N GLY A 77 7.64 -4.81 -7.28
CA GLY A 77 6.23 -4.72 -6.86
C GLY A 77 5.57 -3.38 -7.19
N PRO A 78 6.16 -2.21 -6.87
CA PRO A 78 5.54 -0.92 -7.14
C PRO A 78 5.21 -0.71 -8.61
N ARG A 79 6.12 -1.13 -9.50
CA ARG A 79 5.91 -1.07 -10.94
C ARG A 79 4.81 -2.03 -11.39
N ALA A 80 4.83 -3.27 -10.91
CA ALA A 80 3.86 -4.28 -11.29
C ALA A 80 2.45 -3.90 -10.84
N ILE A 81 2.28 -3.39 -9.63
CA ILE A 81 1.00 -2.92 -9.10
C ILE A 81 0.42 -1.78 -9.96
N ARG A 82 1.24 -0.80 -10.36
CA ARG A 82 0.80 0.30 -11.25
C ARG A 82 0.38 -0.23 -12.63
N GLN A 83 1.05 -1.24 -13.13
CA GLN A 83 0.84 -1.81 -14.46
C GLN A 83 -0.33 -2.80 -14.52
N ALA A 84 -0.69 -3.42 -13.40
CA ALA A 84 -1.61 -4.56 -13.32
C ALA A 84 -3.10 -4.15 -13.42
N THR A 85 -3.46 -3.33 -14.41
CA THR A 85 -4.84 -2.93 -14.64
C THR A 85 -5.18 -2.82 -16.12
N TYR A 86 -6.43 -3.12 -16.44
CA TYR A 86 -7.03 -2.86 -17.76
C TYR A 86 -8.00 -1.66 -17.73
N THR A 87 -8.23 -1.07 -16.55
CA THR A 87 -9.13 0.08 -16.36
C THR A 87 -8.40 1.22 -15.66
N GLN A 88 -8.92 2.43 -15.80
CA GLN A 88 -8.42 3.60 -15.09
C GLN A 88 -9.11 3.81 -13.72
N GLY A 89 -9.85 2.80 -13.23
CA GLY A 89 -10.55 2.85 -11.95
C GLY A 89 -11.83 3.69 -11.99
N GLY A 90 -12.71 3.44 -12.95
CA GLY A 90 -13.99 4.11 -13.08
C GLY A 90 -14.96 3.82 -11.92
N HIS A 91 -16.22 3.50 -12.24
CA HIS A 91 -17.27 3.29 -11.24
C HIS A 91 -17.08 2.03 -10.39
N SER A 92 -17.00 2.20 -9.08
CA SER A 92 -16.97 1.08 -8.12
C SER A 92 -18.37 0.47 -7.98
N LEU A 93 -18.56 -0.75 -8.50
CA LEU A 93 -19.84 -1.47 -8.40
C LEU A 93 -20.23 -1.79 -6.96
N GLN A 94 -19.24 -1.96 -6.06
CA GLN A 94 -19.46 -2.33 -4.66
C GLN A 94 -19.90 -1.15 -3.80
N LEU A 95 -19.42 0.04 -4.11
CA LEU A 95 -19.65 1.24 -3.32
C LEU A 95 -20.54 2.28 -4.03
N GLY A 96 -20.81 2.09 -5.33
CA GLY A 96 -21.63 3.02 -6.12
C GLY A 96 -20.96 4.40 -6.29
N VAL A 97 -19.63 4.47 -6.36
CA VAL A 97 -18.87 5.72 -6.40
C VAL A 97 -17.86 5.72 -7.56
N GLU A 98 -17.62 6.89 -8.12
CA GLU A 98 -16.50 7.17 -9.03
C GLU A 98 -15.39 7.86 -8.24
N PRO A 99 -14.37 7.10 -7.76
CA PRO A 99 -13.46 7.62 -6.74
C PRO A 99 -12.65 8.83 -7.22
N PHE A 100 -12.28 8.88 -8.49
CA PHE A 100 -11.46 9.95 -9.05
C PHE A 100 -12.25 11.21 -9.45
N GLU A 101 -13.59 11.16 -9.41
CA GLU A 101 -14.46 12.34 -9.48
C GLU A 101 -14.65 12.99 -8.11
N VAL A 102 -14.41 12.22 -7.03
CA VAL A 102 -14.58 12.66 -5.65
C VAL A 102 -13.26 13.09 -5.00
N LEU A 103 -12.18 12.39 -5.34
CA LEU A 103 -10.86 12.56 -4.73
C LEU A 103 -9.84 13.07 -5.72
N ASP A 104 -9.01 13.99 -5.28
CA ASP A 104 -7.76 14.31 -5.96
C ASP A 104 -6.69 13.28 -5.57
N VAL A 105 -6.39 12.36 -6.51
CA VAL A 105 -5.39 11.30 -6.34
C VAL A 105 -4.24 11.53 -7.29
N VAL A 106 -3.02 11.47 -6.77
CA VAL A 106 -1.79 11.62 -7.55
C VAL A 106 -0.86 10.42 -7.35
N ASP A 107 0.04 10.21 -8.28
CA ASP A 107 1.19 9.32 -8.12
C ASP A 107 2.41 10.18 -7.81
N ALA A 108 2.93 10.08 -6.59
CA ALA A 108 4.08 10.85 -6.13
C ALA A 108 5.42 10.23 -6.54
N GLY A 109 5.39 9.18 -7.37
CA GLY A 109 6.58 8.46 -7.81
C GLY A 109 7.16 7.54 -6.73
N ASP A 110 8.38 7.08 -6.96
CA ASP A 110 9.08 6.17 -6.06
C ASP A 110 10.04 6.90 -5.13
N ALA A 111 10.24 6.35 -3.93
CA ALA A 111 11.36 6.73 -3.09
C ALA A 111 12.68 6.39 -3.81
N ASN A 112 13.65 7.30 -3.75
CA ASN A 112 14.95 7.10 -4.38
C ASN A 112 15.85 6.21 -3.50
N VAL A 113 15.49 4.92 -3.41
CA VAL A 113 16.19 3.95 -2.58
C VAL A 113 17.60 3.66 -3.07
N ALA A 114 18.51 3.41 -2.15
CA ALA A 114 19.88 3.02 -2.45
C ALA A 114 19.99 1.49 -2.46
N PRO A 115 20.19 0.82 -3.61
CA PRO A 115 20.40 -0.63 -3.65
C PRO A 115 21.54 -1.06 -2.73
N SER A 116 21.38 -2.21 -2.08
CA SER A 116 22.36 -2.81 -1.18
C SER A 116 22.64 -2.00 0.11
N SER A 117 21.72 -1.13 0.51
CA SER A 117 21.83 -0.39 1.77
C SER A 117 20.46 -0.23 2.43
N LEU A 118 20.09 -1.17 3.31
CA LEU A 118 18.83 -1.15 4.05
C LEU A 118 18.62 0.18 4.78
N GLU A 119 19.59 0.64 5.55
CA GLU A 119 19.49 1.88 6.34
C GLU A 119 19.20 3.11 5.45
N ARG A 120 19.93 3.23 4.33
CA ARG A 120 19.72 4.34 3.39
C ARG A 120 18.40 4.22 2.66
N GLY A 121 18.03 3.00 2.24
CA GLY A 121 16.75 2.72 1.63
C GLY A 121 15.59 3.10 2.54
N HIS A 122 15.61 2.64 3.80
CA HIS A 122 14.62 2.99 4.81
C HIS A 122 14.56 4.51 5.08
N ALA A 123 15.70 5.19 5.18
CA ALA A 123 15.74 6.64 5.36
C ALA A 123 15.10 7.39 4.19
N MET A 124 15.33 6.95 2.95
CA MET A 124 14.73 7.56 1.76
C MET A 124 13.23 7.29 1.66
N ILE A 125 12.77 6.10 2.07
CA ILE A 125 11.34 5.76 2.15
C ILE A 125 10.66 6.62 3.22
N PHE A 126 11.22 6.67 4.43
CA PHE A 126 10.72 7.53 5.51
C PHE A 126 10.54 8.98 5.02
N ARG A 127 11.58 9.54 4.42
CA ARG A 127 11.56 10.90 3.89
C ARG A 127 10.45 11.10 2.87
N LYS A 128 10.32 10.21 1.88
CA LYS A 128 9.31 10.33 0.80
C LYS A 128 7.89 10.22 1.34
N VAL A 129 7.63 9.31 2.26
CA VAL A 129 6.32 9.17 2.89
C VAL A 129 6.01 10.36 3.79
N LEU A 130 7.02 10.90 4.51
CA LEU A 130 6.84 12.09 5.34
C LEU A 130 6.53 13.34 4.50
N GLU A 131 7.13 13.51 3.31
CA GLU A 131 6.79 14.57 2.37
C GLU A 131 5.29 14.61 2.04
N VAL A 132 4.68 13.43 1.90
CA VAL A 132 3.24 13.26 1.64
C VAL A 132 2.41 13.46 2.91
N ALA A 133 2.74 12.74 3.98
CA ALA A 133 1.91 12.71 5.18
C ALA A 133 1.85 14.07 5.90
N ARG A 134 2.97 14.81 5.95
CA ARG A 134 3.04 16.11 6.66
C ARG A 134 2.13 17.19 6.10
N ILE A 135 1.73 17.09 4.83
CA ILE A 135 0.78 18.03 4.21
C ILE A 135 -0.69 17.62 4.39
N GLY A 136 -0.94 16.56 5.18
CA GLY A 136 -2.28 16.04 5.46
C GLY A 136 -2.83 15.12 4.38
N THR A 137 -2.05 14.79 3.36
CA THR A 137 -2.37 13.82 2.31
C THR A 137 -2.20 12.40 2.82
N ILE A 138 -3.07 11.49 2.43
CA ILE A 138 -3.00 10.07 2.81
C ILE A 138 -2.00 9.35 1.87
N PRO A 139 -0.86 8.83 2.36
CA PRO A 139 0.03 8.01 1.55
C PRO A 139 -0.53 6.59 1.41
N ILE A 140 -0.54 6.08 0.17
CA ILE A 140 -0.69 4.65 -0.13
C ILE A 140 0.64 4.18 -0.72
N VAL A 141 1.37 3.36 0.02
CA VAL A 141 2.72 2.93 -0.33
C VAL A 141 2.67 1.57 -1.02
N PHE A 142 3.25 1.48 -2.20
CA PHE A 142 3.49 0.19 -2.86
C PHE A 142 4.89 -0.28 -2.50
N GLY A 143 4.98 -1.32 -1.70
CA GLY A 143 6.23 -1.94 -1.30
C GLY A 143 6.84 -2.78 -2.41
N GLY A 144 7.98 -3.03 -2.24
CA GLY A 144 9.04 -3.77 -1.71
C GLY A 144 8.67 -4.86 -0.71
N ASP A 145 9.69 -5.32 -0.06
CA ASP A 145 9.54 -6.28 1.03
C ASP A 145 8.89 -5.61 2.27
N HIS A 146 8.47 -6.42 3.24
CA HIS A 146 7.72 -5.90 4.40
C HIS A 146 8.53 -4.97 5.31
N SER A 147 9.87 -4.97 5.21
CA SER A 147 10.71 -4.08 6.02
C SER A 147 10.39 -2.60 5.81
N ILE A 148 9.81 -2.25 4.63
CA ILE A 148 9.46 -0.86 4.28
C ILE A 148 8.33 -0.30 5.14
N THR A 149 7.53 -1.14 5.78
CA THR A 149 6.44 -0.68 6.65
C THR A 149 6.97 0.06 7.87
N TRP A 150 8.14 -0.34 8.40
CA TRP A 150 8.74 0.38 9.51
C TRP A 150 9.00 1.87 9.18
N PRO A 151 9.76 2.25 8.15
CA PRO A 151 9.92 3.67 7.80
C PRO A 151 8.62 4.34 7.34
N SER A 152 7.73 3.63 6.63
CA SER A 152 6.48 4.21 6.10
C SER A 152 5.50 4.59 7.21
N ALA A 153 5.18 3.66 8.11
CA ALA A 153 4.28 3.92 9.23
C ALA A 153 4.90 4.88 10.26
N SER A 154 6.24 4.83 10.46
CA SER A 154 6.95 5.80 11.30
C SER A 154 6.81 7.22 10.77
N ALA A 155 6.93 7.43 9.45
CA ALA A 155 6.76 8.73 8.83
C ALA A 155 5.34 9.28 9.01
N VAL A 156 4.33 8.42 8.90
CA VAL A 156 2.93 8.79 9.16
C VAL A 156 2.71 9.13 10.64
N ALA A 157 3.28 8.33 11.56
CA ALA A 157 3.19 8.61 12.99
C ALA A 157 3.87 9.94 13.35
N GLU A 158 5.03 10.24 12.77
CA GLU A 158 5.76 11.50 12.94
C GLU A 158 4.93 12.70 12.45
N ALA A 159 4.35 12.60 11.26
CA ALA A 159 3.50 13.64 10.70
C ALA A 159 2.26 13.91 11.55
N ARG A 160 1.79 12.94 12.34
CA ARG A 160 0.59 13.06 13.17
C ARG A 160 0.88 13.45 14.63
N HIS A 161 2.14 13.44 15.03
CA HIS A 161 2.50 13.78 16.41
C HIS A 161 1.88 15.13 16.87
N PRO A 162 1.30 15.26 18.08
CA PRO A 162 1.26 14.29 19.19
C PRO A 162 0.11 13.27 19.14
N ARG A 163 -0.69 13.23 18.09
CA ARG A 163 -1.71 12.19 17.91
C ARG A 163 -1.06 10.86 17.58
N THR A 164 -1.68 9.77 18.02
CA THR A 164 -1.18 8.41 17.77
C THR A 164 -1.99 7.72 16.68
N ILE A 165 -1.39 6.70 16.07
CA ILE A 165 -2.06 5.84 15.12
C ILE A 165 -2.21 4.43 15.69
N GLY A 166 -3.32 3.75 15.36
CA GLY A 166 -3.44 2.31 15.50
C GLY A 166 -2.90 1.62 14.25
N MET A 167 -2.64 0.31 14.35
CA MET A 167 -2.20 -0.51 13.23
C MET A 167 -3.15 -1.70 13.05
N VAL A 168 -3.64 -1.88 11.83
CA VAL A 168 -4.24 -3.14 11.40
C VAL A 168 -3.32 -3.74 10.33
N HIS A 169 -2.85 -4.95 10.60
CA HIS A 169 -1.84 -5.64 9.80
C HIS A 169 -2.39 -6.97 9.31
N PHE A 170 -2.61 -7.08 8.00
CA PHE A 170 -3.00 -8.32 7.33
C PHE A 170 -1.76 -9.04 6.82
N ASP A 171 -1.53 -10.27 7.27
CA ASP A 171 -0.32 -11.02 6.97
C ASP A 171 -0.48 -12.50 7.36
N ALA A 172 0.15 -13.40 6.62
CA ALA A 172 0.34 -14.78 7.04
C ALA A 172 1.30 -14.87 8.25
N HIS A 173 2.25 -13.92 8.35
CA HIS A 173 3.34 -13.88 9.32
C HIS A 173 3.14 -12.77 10.36
N ALA A 174 3.82 -12.88 11.49
CA ALA A 174 3.71 -11.85 12.53
C ALA A 174 4.68 -10.68 12.36
N ASP A 175 5.79 -10.86 11.68
CA ASP A 175 6.85 -9.89 11.41
C ASP A 175 7.37 -9.15 12.65
N THR A 176 7.37 -9.87 13.78
CA THR A 176 7.76 -9.40 15.11
C THR A 176 9.02 -10.11 15.63
N ALA A 177 9.81 -10.69 14.74
CA ALA A 177 11.11 -11.27 15.11
C ALA A 177 12.04 -10.20 15.68
N ASN A 178 12.92 -10.60 16.59
CA ASN A 178 13.94 -9.69 17.09
C ASN A 178 14.97 -9.38 16.01
N GLN A 179 15.28 -10.37 15.19
CA GLN A 179 16.24 -10.26 14.09
C GLN A 179 15.98 -11.36 13.06
N ASP A 180 16.32 -11.09 11.81
CA ASP A 180 16.39 -12.06 10.73
C ASP A 180 17.85 -12.26 10.34
N TRP A 181 18.39 -13.45 10.58
CA TRP A 181 19.79 -13.80 10.26
C TRP A 181 20.82 -12.80 10.81
N GLY A 182 20.56 -12.22 11.98
CA GLY A 182 21.39 -11.19 12.59
C GLY A 182 21.07 -9.76 12.16
N ASN A 183 20.14 -9.56 11.23
CA ASN A 183 19.70 -8.25 10.77
C ASN A 183 18.47 -7.79 11.57
N LEU A 184 18.56 -6.62 12.19
CA LEU A 184 17.46 -6.01 12.95
C LEU A 184 16.37 -5.40 12.06
N ALA A 185 16.67 -5.16 10.79
CA ALA A 185 15.80 -4.54 9.81
C ALA A 185 15.36 -5.52 8.69
N GLY A 186 15.34 -6.83 8.97
CA GLY A 186 14.83 -7.85 8.05
C GLY A 186 13.33 -7.71 7.82
N HIS A 187 12.80 -8.34 6.75
CA HIS A 187 11.36 -8.24 6.43
C HIS A 187 10.47 -8.93 7.49
N GLY A 188 10.97 -9.84 8.29
CA GLY A 188 10.25 -10.45 9.43
C GLY A 188 10.35 -9.68 10.75
N THR A 189 10.85 -8.42 10.74
CA THR A 189 11.11 -7.65 11.97
C THR A 189 10.40 -6.29 12.07
N PRO A 190 9.76 -5.73 11.01
CA PRO A 190 9.34 -4.34 10.98
C PRO A 190 8.32 -4.00 12.05
N MET A 191 7.42 -4.90 12.37
CA MET A 191 6.36 -4.65 13.36
C MET A 191 6.93 -4.54 14.77
N ARG A 192 7.98 -5.31 15.06
CA ARG A 192 8.73 -5.12 16.30
C ARG A 192 9.42 -3.77 16.35
N ARG A 193 10.06 -3.34 15.26
CA ARG A 193 10.73 -2.03 15.19
C ARG A 193 9.74 -0.87 15.37
N LEU A 194 8.54 -0.94 14.80
CA LEU A 194 7.49 0.05 14.99
C LEU A 194 7.09 0.20 16.45
N ILE A 195 6.94 -0.91 17.18
CA ILE A 195 6.56 -0.89 18.60
C ILE A 195 7.72 -0.38 19.45
N GLU A 196 8.92 -0.88 19.25
CA GLU A 196 10.12 -0.48 20.01
C GLU A 196 10.50 0.99 19.79
N SER A 197 10.25 1.55 18.60
CA SER A 197 10.47 2.97 18.31
C SER A 197 9.37 3.87 18.92
N GLY A 198 8.26 3.31 19.35
CA GLY A 198 7.11 4.07 19.86
C GLY A 198 6.23 4.68 18.77
N ALA A 199 6.47 4.39 17.48
CA ALA A 199 5.64 4.87 16.39
C ALA A 199 4.20 4.33 16.49
N VAL A 200 4.05 3.09 16.94
CA VAL A 200 2.76 2.46 17.23
C VAL A 200 2.85 1.78 18.59
N LYS A 201 1.83 1.97 19.44
CA LYS A 201 1.77 1.23 20.71
C LYS A 201 1.36 -0.21 20.46
N GLY A 202 2.01 -1.16 21.14
CA GLY A 202 1.64 -2.57 21.03
C GLY A 202 0.17 -2.85 21.33
N SER A 203 -0.43 -2.14 22.31
CA SER A 203 -1.86 -2.26 22.65
C SER A 203 -2.81 -1.83 21.52
N ASN A 204 -2.34 -1.08 20.55
CA ASN A 204 -3.11 -0.60 19.38
C ASN A 204 -2.61 -1.26 18.08
N PHE A 205 -1.87 -2.35 18.19
CA PHE A 205 -1.36 -3.14 17.08
C PHE A 205 -2.13 -4.45 16.98
N VAL A 206 -2.83 -4.64 15.88
CA VAL A 206 -3.68 -5.81 15.63
C VAL A 206 -3.24 -6.50 14.35
N GLN A 207 -2.99 -7.81 14.44
CA GLN A 207 -2.67 -8.65 13.29
C GLN A 207 -3.86 -9.54 12.92
N VAL A 208 -4.10 -9.70 11.63
CA VAL A 208 -5.22 -10.45 11.08
C VAL A 208 -4.73 -11.40 10.01
N GLY A 209 -5.03 -12.68 10.17
CA GLY A 209 -4.77 -13.68 9.15
C GLY A 209 -3.57 -14.58 9.43
N LEU A 210 -2.93 -14.48 10.58
CA LEU A 210 -1.76 -15.32 10.91
C LEU A 210 -2.07 -16.81 10.75
N HIS A 211 -1.20 -17.53 10.01
CA HIS A 211 -1.32 -18.97 9.80
C HIS A 211 0.05 -19.62 9.53
N GLY A 212 0.06 -20.93 9.26
CA GLY A 212 1.28 -21.67 9.01
C GLY A 212 2.05 -22.07 10.28
N TYR A 213 3.38 -22.02 10.20
CA TYR A 213 4.27 -22.61 11.23
C TYR A 213 5.17 -21.59 11.92
N TRP A 214 5.00 -20.33 11.67
CA TRP A 214 5.78 -19.23 12.26
C TRP A 214 4.81 -18.13 12.72
N PRO A 215 5.07 -17.43 13.84
CA PRO A 215 6.27 -17.41 14.66
C PRO A 215 6.28 -18.48 15.80
N PRO A 216 7.45 -18.75 16.39
CA PRO A 216 7.56 -19.66 17.52
C PRO A 216 6.95 -19.09 18.81
N PRO A 217 6.63 -19.93 19.82
CA PRO A 217 5.94 -19.49 21.05
C PRO A 217 6.60 -18.33 21.80
N LYS A 218 7.94 -18.21 21.76
CA LYS A 218 8.67 -17.11 22.41
C LYS A 218 8.35 -15.73 21.78
N VAL A 219 8.06 -15.70 20.49
CA VAL A 219 7.67 -14.45 19.79
C VAL A 219 6.27 -14.05 20.22
N PHE A 220 5.33 -14.97 20.29
CA PHE A 220 4.00 -14.71 20.86
C PHE A 220 4.04 -14.24 22.32
N SER A 221 5.02 -14.71 23.11
CA SER A 221 5.21 -14.22 24.47
C SER A 221 5.58 -12.75 24.48
N TRP A 222 6.54 -12.33 23.63
CA TRP A 222 6.89 -10.94 23.47
C TRP A 222 5.70 -10.10 22.97
N MET A 223 4.95 -10.57 21.99
CA MET A 223 3.76 -9.86 21.49
C MET A 223 2.74 -9.62 22.61
N ARG A 224 2.48 -10.62 23.47
CA ARG A 224 1.60 -10.46 24.65
C ARG A 224 2.15 -9.42 25.66
N GLU A 225 3.44 -9.43 25.91
CA GLU A 225 4.10 -8.44 26.79
C GLU A 225 3.95 -7.01 26.27
N GLN A 226 3.89 -6.82 24.93
CA GLN A 226 3.62 -5.52 24.32
C GLN A 226 2.12 -5.17 24.27
N GLY A 227 1.24 -6.08 24.65
CA GLY A 227 -0.21 -5.89 24.58
C GLY A 227 -0.82 -6.05 23.20
N MET A 228 -0.06 -6.59 22.24
CA MET A 228 -0.55 -6.84 20.87
C MET A 228 -1.74 -7.77 20.84
N ARG A 229 -2.60 -7.58 19.85
CA ARG A 229 -3.70 -8.46 19.49
C ARG A 229 -3.39 -9.17 18.17
N TRP A 230 -3.94 -10.36 18.00
CA TRP A 230 -3.87 -11.08 16.73
C TRP A 230 -5.03 -12.06 16.56
N HIS A 231 -5.46 -12.18 15.32
CA HIS A 231 -6.53 -13.07 14.88
C HIS A 231 -5.96 -14.08 13.88
N LEU A 232 -5.97 -15.34 14.25
CA LEU A 232 -5.49 -16.43 13.38
C LEU A 232 -6.50 -16.70 12.26
N MET A 233 -6.04 -17.30 11.15
CA MET A 233 -6.96 -17.76 10.10
C MET A 233 -8.04 -18.70 10.63
N ARG A 234 -7.71 -19.60 11.57
CA ARG A 234 -8.71 -20.44 12.23
C ARG A 234 -9.86 -19.64 12.86
N GLU A 235 -9.57 -18.51 13.47
CA GLU A 235 -10.61 -17.66 14.05
C GLU A 235 -11.50 -17.04 12.97
N ILE A 236 -10.90 -16.63 11.84
CA ILE A 236 -11.63 -16.12 10.68
C ILE A 236 -12.56 -17.22 10.10
N GLU A 237 -12.08 -18.46 10.02
CA GLU A 237 -12.89 -19.61 9.56
C GLU A 237 -14.07 -19.91 10.51
N GLU A 238 -13.87 -19.81 11.82
CA GLU A 238 -14.88 -20.09 12.84
C GLU A 238 -15.93 -18.98 12.98
N ARG A 239 -15.52 -17.71 12.91
CA ARG A 239 -16.34 -16.53 13.20
C ARG A 239 -16.77 -15.72 11.98
N GLY A 240 -16.08 -15.91 10.87
CA GLY A 240 -16.19 -15.09 9.67
C GLY A 240 -15.31 -13.83 9.71
N ALA A 241 -14.84 -13.41 8.54
CA ALA A 241 -13.93 -12.28 8.39
C ALA A 241 -14.52 -10.94 8.92
N ASP A 242 -15.84 -10.73 8.78
CA ASP A 242 -16.47 -9.48 9.23
C ASP A 242 -16.40 -9.31 10.75
N ALA A 243 -16.64 -10.36 11.52
CA ALA A 243 -16.56 -10.31 12.98
C ALA A 243 -15.14 -10.04 13.48
N VAL A 244 -14.14 -10.60 12.80
CA VAL A 244 -12.73 -10.35 13.11
C VAL A 244 -12.33 -8.91 12.74
N VAL A 245 -12.85 -8.38 11.65
CA VAL A 245 -12.63 -6.96 11.27
C VAL A 245 -13.25 -6.00 12.31
N ASP A 246 -14.42 -6.32 12.87
CA ASP A 246 -15.03 -5.52 13.95
C ASP A 246 -14.12 -5.45 15.18
N ASP A 247 -13.58 -6.59 15.60
CA ASP A 247 -12.64 -6.64 16.71
C ASP A 247 -11.35 -5.86 16.38
N ALA A 248 -10.78 -6.08 15.20
CA ALA A 248 -9.54 -5.42 14.77
C ALA A 248 -9.68 -3.89 14.74
N ILE A 249 -10.79 -3.36 14.27
CA ILE A 249 -11.09 -1.91 14.30
C ILE A 249 -11.17 -1.41 15.74
N SER A 250 -11.92 -2.10 16.59
CA SER A 250 -12.11 -1.70 17.99
C SER A 250 -10.80 -1.70 18.76
N GLU A 251 -9.99 -2.73 18.59
CA GLU A 251 -8.69 -2.91 19.26
C GLU A 251 -7.64 -1.90 18.79
N ALA A 252 -7.57 -1.62 17.49
CA ALA A 252 -6.62 -0.66 16.92
C ALA A 252 -6.95 0.79 17.34
N LEU A 253 -8.23 1.13 17.54
CA LEU A 253 -8.69 2.46 17.87
C LEU A 253 -8.97 2.68 19.39
N ASP A 254 -8.52 1.77 20.26
CA ASP A 254 -8.58 2.02 21.71
C ASP A 254 -7.54 3.08 22.14
N GLY A 255 -7.88 4.33 21.85
CA GLY A 255 -7.09 5.54 22.09
C GLY A 255 -6.67 6.32 20.84
N PRO A 256 -6.10 5.73 19.78
CA PRO A 256 -5.83 6.41 18.52
C PRO A 256 -7.11 6.91 17.82
N ASP A 257 -6.96 7.97 17.01
CA ASP A 257 -8.07 8.53 16.21
C ASP A 257 -8.02 8.14 14.73
N ALA A 258 -7.00 7.43 14.32
CA ALA A 258 -6.83 6.92 12.97
C ALA A 258 -5.96 5.66 12.94
N ILE A 259 -6.05 4.89 11.85
CA ILE A 259 -5.25 3.69 11.64
C ILE A 259 -4.25 3.86 10.51
N TYR A 260 -3.16 3.09 10.59
CA TYR A 260 -2.33 2.69 9.47
C TYR A 260 -2.72 1.25 9.09
N LEU A 261 -2.94 1.00 7.80
CA LEU A 261 -3.32 -0.31 7.28
C LEU A 261 -2.15 -0.91 6.51
N SER A 262 -1.53 -1.96 7.03
CA SER A 262 -0.48 -2.70 6.34
C SER A 262 -1.04 -4.00 5.77
N ILE A 263 -0.74 -4.27 4.51
CA ILE A 263 -1.20 -5.46 3.79
C ILE A 263 0.02 -6.17 3.20
N ASP A 264 0.40 -7.29 3.82
CA ASP A 264 1.21 -8.26 3.13
C ASP A 264 0.31 -9.06 2.18
N ILE A 265 0.74 -9.14 0.92
CA ILE A 265 -0.06 -9.85 -0.09
C ILE A 265 -0.12 -11.35 0.16
N ASP A 266 0.79 -11.90 0.96
CA ASP A 266 0.85 -13.32 1.30
C ASP A 266 -0.20 -13.76 2.31
N VAL A 267 -0.95 -12.83 2.92
CA VAL A 267 -2.17 -13.15 3.67
C VAL A 267 -3.22 -13.83 2.77
N ILE A 268 -3.15 -13.60 1.46
CA ILE A 268 -3.99 -14.27 0.46
C ILE A 268 -3.41 -15.65 0.16
N ASP A 269 -4.29 -16.66 0.09
CA ASP A 269 -3.88 -18.01 -0.30
C ASP A 269 -3.08 -18.00 -1.62
N PRO A 270 -1.93 -18.71 -1.69
CA PRO A 270 -1.06 -18.73 -2.88
C PRO A 270 -1.75 -19.28 -4.15
N GLY A 271 -2.90 -19.92 -4.03
CA GLY A 271 -3.74 -20.26 -5.18
C GLY A 271 -4.31 -19.04 -5.89
N MET A 272 -4.37 -17.87 -5.23
CA MET A 272 -4.87 -16.60 -5.75
C MET A 272 -3.80 -15.50 -5.82
N ALA A 273 -2.75 -15.58 -5.00
CA ALA A 273 -1.65 -14.64 -4.99
C ALA A 273 -0.30 -15.34 -4.85
N PRO A 274 0.16 -16.07 -5.90
CA PRO A 274 1.43 -16.82 -5.85
C PRO A 274 2.68 -15.93 -5.90
N GLY A 275 2.55 -14.69 -6.35
CA GLY A 275 3.67 -13.78 -6.60
C GLY A 275 4.15 -13.06 -5.35
N THR A 276 4.65 -13.83 -4.38
CA THR A 276 5.18 -13.30 -3.12
C THR A 276 6.45 -14.03 -2.70
N GLY A 277 7.17 -13.44 -1.73
CA GLY A 277 8.44 -13.96 -1.23
C GLY A 277 8.31 -15.19 -0.36
N THR A 278 7.34 -15.23 0.52
CA THR A 278 7.12 -16.27 1.54
C THR A 278 5.67 -16.76 1.55
N PRO A 279 5.21 -17.42 0.47
CA PRO A 279 3.82 -17.87 0.36
C PRO A 279 3.48 -18.92 1.39
N GLU A 280 2.35 -18.74 2.10
CA GLU A 280 1.84 -19.69 3.10
C GLU A 280 0.42 -20.17 2.71
N PRO A 281 0.20 -21.48 2.48
CA PRO A 281 -1.11 -22.01 2.12
C PRO A 281 -2.14 -21.90 3.27
N GLY A 282 -3.40 -21.68 2.90
CA GLY A 282 -4.52 -21.58 3.86
C GLY A 282 -4.87 -20.14 4.24
N GLY A 283 -4.50 -19.18 3.41
CA GLY A 283 -4.79 -17.75 3.61
C GLY A 283 -6.21 -17.33 3.22
N LEU A 284 -6.44 -16.03 3.28
CA LEU A 284 -7.70 -15.39 2.87
C LEU A 284 -7.98 -15.59 1.38
N LEU A 285 -9.25 -15.64 1.03
CA LEU A 285 -9.65 -15.39 -0.35
C LEU A 285 -9.48 -13.91 -0.69
N THR A 286 -9.07 -13.61 -1.91
CA THR A 286 -8.90 -12.21 -2.38
C THR A 286 -10.16 -11.36 -2.09
N ARG A 287 -11.37 -11.90 -2.32
CA ARG A 287 -12.63 -11.20 -2.06
C ARG A 287 -12.85 -10.84 -0.59
N GLU A 288 -12.34 -11.65 0.34
CA GLU A 288 -12.45 -11.41 1.79
C GLU A 288 -11.56 -10.26 2.21
N LEU A 289 -10.32 -10.23 1.74
CA LEU A 289 -9.40 -9.12 1.96
C LEU A 289 -9.95 -7.81 1.37
N LEU A 290 -10.42 -7.82 0.12
CA LEU A 290 -11.00 -6.62 -0.51
C LEU A 290 -12.22 -6.10 0.25
N ARG A 291 -13.05 -6.99 0.81
CA ARG A 291 -14.18 -6.61 1.66
C ARG A 291 -13.72 -6.00 2.99
N ALA A 292 -12.72 -6.59 3.63
CA ALA A 292 -12.14 -6.07 4.85
C ALA A 292 -11.58 -4.65 4.65
N ILE A 293 -10.80 -4.43 3.59
CA ILE A 293 -10.27 -3.11 3.23
C ILE A 293 -11.39 -2.08 3.06
N ARG A 294 -12.43 -2.40 2.28
CA ARG A 294 -13.56 -1.49 2.07
C ARG A 294 -14.23 -1.09 3.37
N ARG A 295 -14.46 -2.07 4.27
CA ARG A 295 -15.08 -1.82 5.57
C ARG A 295 -14.20 -0.92 6.44
N ILE A 296 -12.96 -1.32 6.66
CA ILE A 296 -12.03 -0.59 7.52
C ILE A 296 -11.92 0.87 7.04
N VAL A 297 -11.60 1.08 5.76
CA VAL A 297 -11.32 2.43 5.24
C VAL A 297 -12.58 3.31 5.17
N ARG A 298 -13.76 2.72 4.99
CA ARG A 298 -15.02 3.48 5.04
C ARG A 298 -15.42 3.84 6.46
N GLU A 299 -15.23 2.94 7.42
CA GLU A 299 -15.72 3.08 8.79
C GLU A 299 -14.81 3.96 9.67
N VAL A 300 -13.49 3.95 9.42
CA VAL A 300 -12.53 4.67 10.28
C VAL A 300 -11.58 5.57 9.49
N PRO A 301 -10.99 6.61 10.12
CA PRO A 301 -9.99 7.45 9.46
C PRO A 301 -8.73 6.66 9.13
N LEU A 302 -8.29 6.72 7.87
CA LEU A 302 -7.06 6.10 7.37
C LEU A 302 -5.93 7.11 7.40
N ALA A 303 -4.91 6.89 8.22
CA ALA A 303 -3.73 7.75 8.29
C ALA A 303 -2.72 7.49 7.17
N GLY A 304 -2.63 6.25 6.72
CA GLY A 304 -1.77 5.77 5.65
C GLY A 304 -1.97 4.28 5.45
N MET A 305 -1.39 3.77 4.38
CA MET A 305 -1.51 2.35 4.02
C MET A 305 -0.27 1.91 3.25
N ASP A 306 0.10 0.65 3.40
CA ASP A 306 1.01 -0.01 2.45
C ASP A 306 0.47 -1.34 1.94
N ILE A 307 1.00 -1.77 0.80
CA ILE A 307 0.81 -3.08 0.19
C ILE A 307 2.18 -3.59 -0.19
N VAL A 308 2.60 -4.69 0.41
CA VAL A 308 3.98 -5.19 0.37
C VAL A 308 4.08 -6.62 -0.13
N GLU A 309 5.31 -7.09 -0.32
CA GLU A 309 5.70 -8.44 -0.71
C GLU A 309 5.19 -8.91 -2.08
N VAL A 310 4.70 -8.01 -2.93
CA VAL A 310 4.38 -8.36 -4.31
C VAL A 310 5.66 -8.60 -5.10
N SER A 311 5.94 -9.86 -5.41
CA SER A 311 7.16 -10.31 -6.08
C SER A 311 6.85 -10.84 -7.49
N PRO A 312 6.90 -9.98 -8.53
CA PRO A 312 6.50 -10.33 -9.90
C PRO A 312 7.23 -11.54 -10.51
N PRO A 313 8.50 -11.84 -10.18
CA PRO A 313 9.17 -13.03 -10.72
C PRO A 313 8.47 -14.35 -10.39
N TYR A 314 7.64 -14.39 -9.35
CA TYR A 314 6.88 -15.58 -8.94
C TYR A 314 5.38 -15.45 -9.23
N ASP A 315 4.96 -14.34 -9.82
CA ASP A 315 3.57 -14.13 -10.21
C ASP A 315 3.26 -14.90 -11.52
N HIS A 316 1.99 -15.27 -11.69
CA HIS A 316 1.51 -15.90 -12.88
C HIS A 316 0.38 -15.07 -13.50
N ALA A 317 0.58 -14.63 -14.74
CA ALA A 317 -0.39 -13.78 -15.44
C ALA A 317 -0.80 -12.52 -14.64
N ASP A 318 0.11 -11.97 -13.87
CA ASP A 318 -0.05 -10.76 -13.06
C ASP A 318 -1.20 -10.83 -12.02
N ILE A 319 -1.64 -12.04 -11.62
CA ILE A 319 -2.81 -12.19 -10.72
C ILE A 319 -2.57 -11.63 -9.33
N THR A 320 -1.34 -11.74 -8.80
CA THR A 320 -0.95 -11.15 -7.52
C THR A 320 -0.86 -9.64 -7.62
N ALA A 321 -0.19 -9.13 -8.63
CA ALA A 321 -0.11 -7.69 -8.89
C ALA A 321 -1.50 -7.06 -9.11
N ALA A 322 -2.41 -7.78 -9.80
CA ALA A 322 -3.80 -7.35 -9.97
C ALA A 322 -4.59 -7.35 -8.65
N ALA A 323 -4.36 -8.33 -7.76
CA ALA A 323 -4.95 -8.34 -6.43
C ALA A 323 -4.48 -7.15 -5.60
N ALA A 324 -3.18 -6.87 -5.59
CA ALA A 324 -2.58 -5.72 -4.89
C ALA A 324 -3.07 -4.38 -5.45
N HIS A 325 -3.13 -4.24 -6.78
CA HIS A 325 -3.72 -3.07 -7.44
C HIS A 325 -5.16 -2.85 -6.98
N ARG A 326 -5.95 -3.93 -6.90
CA ARG A 326 -7.33 -3.87 -6.46
C ARG A 326 -7.44 -3.49 -4.99
N CYS A 327 -6.55 -3.92 -4.11
CA CYS A 327 -6.51 -3.49 -2.71
C CYS A 327 -6.40 -1.96 -2.59
N ALA A 328 -5.48 -1.35 -3.34
CA ALA A 328 -5.35 0.10 -3.37
C ALA A 328 -6.60 0.81 -3.92
N LEU A 329 -7.14 0.31 -5.03
CA LEU A 329 -8.33 0.90 -5.64
C LEU A 329 -9.58 0.78 -4.76
N GLU A 330 -9.73 -0.32 -4.01
CA GLU A 330 -10.81 -0.48 -3.03
C GLU A 330 -10.66 0.49 -1.85
N ALA A 331 -9.44 0.70 -1.35
CA ALA A 331 -9.17 1.70 -0.32
C ALA A 331 -9.52 3.12 -0.80
N ILE A 332 -9.08 3.50 -2.01
CA ILE A 332 -9.38 4.81 -2.60
C ILE A 332 -10.90 4.96 -2.81
N SER A 333 -11.58 3.93 -3.29
CA SER A 333 -13.04 3.96 -3.46
C SER A 333 -13.77 4.08 -2.13
N ALA A 334 -13.28 3.43 -1.07
CA ALA A 334 -13.85 3.54 0.27
C ALA A 334 -13.63 4.92 0.89
N LEU A 335 -12.46 5.55 0.67
CA LEU A 335 -12.20 6.95 1.04
C LEU A 335 -13.14 7.91 0.32
N ALA A 336 -13.39 7.70 -0.96
CA ALA A 336 -14.34 8.50 -1.72
C ALA A 336 -15.77 8.37 -1.16
N ALA A 337 -16.21 7.15 -0.88
CA ALA A 337 -17.52 6.93 -0.26
C ALA A 337 -17.61 7.59 1.13
N ARG A 338 -16.56 7.47 1.95
CA ARG A 338 -16.47 8.12 3.26
C ARG A 338 -16.56 9.66 3.16
N LYS A 339 -15.89 10.26 2.18
CA LYS A 339 -15.96 11.71 1.91
C LYS A 339 -17.37 12.13 1.48
N LEU A 340 -18.06 11.34 0.65
CA LEU A 340 -19.44 11.58 0.26
C LEU A 340 -20.43 11.42 1.42
N ASP A 341 -20.13 10.56 2.39
CA ASP A 341 -20.90 10.44 3.65
C ASP A 341 -20.68 11.64 4.60
N GLY A 342 -19.88 12.64 4.20
CA GLY A 342 -19.65 13.90 4.93
C GLY A 342 -18.50 13.85 5.94
N HIS A 343 -17.66 12.83 5.89
CA HIS A 343 -16.48 12.74 6.76
C HIS A 343 -15.26 13.45 6.12
N GLU A 344 -14.52 14.18 6.97
CA GLU A 344 -13.18 14.65 6.58
C GLU A 344 -12.23 13.46 6.46
N ILE A 345 -11.51 13.36 5.34
CA ILE A 345 -10.56 12.28 5.10
C ILE A 345 -9.11 12.73 5.24
N ARG A 346 -8.84 14.02 5.05
CA ARG A 346 -7.49 14.58 5.19
C ARG A 346 -7.20 14.97 6.63
N PHE A 347 -5.93 15.02 6.97
CA PHE A 347 -5.46 15.48 8.26
C PHE A 347 -4.95 16.93 8.18
N ALA A 348 -4.87 17.60 9.32
CA ALA A 348 -4.25 18.91 9.38
C ALA A 348 -2.75 18.78 9.03
N PRO A 349 -2.20 19.71 8.23
CA PRO A 349 -0.76 19.71 7.95
C PRO A 349 0.07 19.82 9.23
N SER A 350 1.20 19.12 9.23
CA SER A 350 2.19 19.14 10.31
C SER A 350 3.31 20.13 10.02
N SER A 351 3.89 20.69 11.08
CA SER A 351 5.10 21.53 10.98
C SER A 351 6.40 20.74 11.03
N VAL A 352 6.34 19.40 11.02
CA VAL A 352 7.52 18.55 11.04
C VAL A 352 8.38 18.79 9.80
N ASP A 353 9.68 18.97 10.01
CA ASP A 353 10.64 19.14 8.94
C ASP A 353 10.94 17.81 8.23
N VAL A 354 10.97 17.83 6.91
CA VAL A 354 11.46 16.69 6.13
C VAL A 354 12.98 16.72 6.14
N PRO A 355 13.65 15.63 6.57
CA PRO A 355 15.11 15.57 6.58
C PRO A 355 15.71 15.89 5.20
N ALA A 356 16.72 16.73 5.15
CA ALA A 356 17.42 17.05 3.91
C ALA A 356 18.20 15.83 3.39
N VAL A 357 18.47 15.80 2.08
CA VAL A 357 19.31 14.74 1.49
C VAL A 357 20.70 14.83 2.11
N GLY A 358 21.16 13.73 2.72
CA GLY A 358 22.44 13.67 3.42
C GLY A 358 22.33 13.85 4.95
N GLU A 359 21.18 14.26 5.49
CA GLU A 359 20.93 14.21 6.93
C GLU A 359 20.72 12.78 7.40
N ARG A 360 21.18 12.50 8.62
CA ARG A 360 20.92 11.20 9.25
C ARG A 360 19.52 11.20 9.83
N VAL A 361 18.65 10.40 9.25
CA VAL A 361 17.38 10.08 9.88
C VAL A 361 17.68 9.07 10.99
N HIS A 362 17.55 9.50 12.22
CA HIS A 362 17.49 8.57 13.35
C HIS A 362 16.10 7.94 13.38
N VAL A 363 15.90 6.88 12.63
CA VAL A 363 14.85 5.92 12.94
C VAL A 363 15.36 5.28 14.23
N SER A 364 14.90 5.79 15.39
CA SER A 364 15.47 5.43 16.68
C SER A 364 15.43 3.92 16.86
N SER A 365 16.59 3.28 16.76
CA SER A 365 16.77 1.99 17.40
C SER A 365 16.68 2.29 18.89
N ALA A 366 15.60 1.85 19.54
CA ALA A 366 15.55 1.87 20.99
C ALA A 366 16.82 1.21 21.54
N GLY A 367 17.46 1.91 22.46
CA GLY A 367 18.78 1.62 22.96
C GLY A 367 18.98 0.17 23.37
N GLY A 368 20.25 -0.24 23.31
CA GLY A 368 20.71 -1.59 23.57
C GLY A 368 20.38 -2.16 24.92
#